data_286d7d1faf3db360f291b9ac605023f7
#
_entry.id   286d7d1faf3db360f291b9ac605023f7
#
_cell.length_a   1.000
_cell.length_b   1.000
_cell.length_c   1.000
_cell.angle_alpha   90.00
_cell.angle_beta   90.00
_cell.angle_gamma   90.00
#
_symmetry.space_group_name_H-M   'P 1'
#
loop_
_entity.id
_entity.type
_entity.pdbx_description
1 polymer ?
#
loop_
_entity_poly.entity_id
_entity_poly.type
_entity_poly.pdbx_seq_one_letter_code
_entity_poly.pdbx_strand_id
1 'polypeptide(L)'
;MRTAAYQRQPNERVHVFDASVMPWEETARPGLRLKSIRIDDERGEFLGQIGFDPYVRSGLHQHQGVATSFILEGGLTDYMGHVNQNEVGINYRGSTHDAISYVPTVLVSKLEGPVTYPPEDKLLSGVHAGSTYQSFRNPDPDIPPEINVPVDRVPGVASGVFGLSRQPIYDYAGSGLVRRLLQWKLRPETELPAWQASDWVELWIRGGEITVNGQKAFANCFVVIEPGATVRMASPFGALALVWTEGRERWAGGSTPGDLFGF
;
A
#
# COMPACT_ATOMS: atom_id res chain seq x y z
N MET A 1 14.42 0.91 10.43
CA MET A 1 13.62 1.39 9.29
C MET A 1 14.51 2.09 8.28
N ARG A 2 14.32 1.80 6.98
CA ARG A 2 15.05 2.39 5.86
C ARG A 2 14.06 3.00 4.87
N THR A 3 14.39 4.18 4.35
CA THR A 3 13.69 4.79 3.21
C THR A 3 14.67 4.97 2.06
N ALA A 4 14.17 5.18 0.85
CA ALA A 4 15.02 5.42 -0.32
C ALA A 4 15.96 6.61 -0.10
N ALA A 5 17.19 6.33 0.28
CA ALA A 5 18.12 7.31 0.86
C ALA A 5 18.48 8.46 -0.09
N TYR A 6 18.45 8.23 -1.40
CA TYR A 6 18.89 9.22 -2.40
C TYR A 6 17.86 10.33 -2.68
N GLN A 7 16.61 10.19 -2.22
CA GLN A 7 15.58 11.24 -2.31
C GLN A 7 15.15 11.77 -0.94
N ARG A 8 15.71 11.23 0.14
CA ARG A 8 15.37 11.65 1.48
C ARG A 8 15.99 12.99 1.80
N GLN A 9 15.17 13.96 2.19
CA GLN A 9 15.65 15.25 2.69
C GLN A 9 16.13 15.10 4.14
N PRO A 10 17.38 15.48 4.47
CA PRO A 10 17.87 15.45 5.85
C PRO A 10 17.02 16.36 6.74
N ASN A 11 16.67 15.86 7.93
CA ASN A 11 15.90 16.60 8.95
C ASN A 11 14.41 16.85 8.63
N GLU A 12 13.88 16.35 7.54
CA GLU A 12 12.44 16.38 7.26
C GLU A 12 11.75 15.09 7.72
N ARG A 13 10.48 15.21 8.10
CA ARG A 13 9.59 14.10 8.48
C ARG A 13 8.54 13.80 7.41
N VAL A 14 8.58 14.52 6.32
CA VAL A 14 7.72 14.31 5.15
C VAL A 14 8.64 14.16 3.95
N HIS A 15 8.53 13.06 3.25
CA HIS A 15 9.41 12.69 2.16
C HIS A 15 8.60 12.41 0.91
N VAL A 16 9.06 12.92 -0.23
CA VAL A 16 8.49 12.63 -1.55
C VAL A 16 9.49 11.82 -2.36
N PHE A 17 9.03 10.72 -2.94
CA PHE A 17 9.84 9.81 -3.77
C PHE A 17 9.20 9.66 -5.13
N ASP A 18 9.89 10.01 -6.19
CA ASP A 18 9.44 9.80 -7.57
C ASP A 18 9.87 8.41 -8.04
N ALA A 19 8.93 7.47 -8.04
CA ALA A 19 9.21 6.11 -8.47
C ALA A 19 9.49 5.99 -9.98
N SER A 20 9.15 6.99 -10.80
CA SER A 20 9.43 6.95 -12.23
C SER A 20 10.93 7.02 -12.55
N VAL A 21 11.69 7.72 -11.71
CA VAL A 21 13.16 7.87 -11.84
C VAL A 21 13.96 6.93 -10.94
N MET A 22 13.30 6.16 -10.08
CA MET A 22 13.97 5.17 -9.25
C MET A 22 14.41 3.96 -10.09
N PRO A 23 15.64 3.46 -9.90
CA PRO A 23 16.08 2.23 -10.52
C PRO A 23 15.30 1.04 -9.94
N TRP A 24 15.13 0.01 -10.77
CA TRP A 24 14.70 -1.30 -10.29
C TRP A 24 15.87 -2.03 -9.61
N GLU A 25 15.59 -2.63 -8.48
CA GLU A 25 16.52 -3.48 -7.72
C GLU A 25 16.18 -4.94 -8.01
N GLU A 26 17.14 -5.70 -8.52
CA GLU A 26 16.97 -7.13 -8.73
C GLU A 26 16.87 -7.86 -7.39
N THR A 27 16.02 -8.88 -7.35
CA THR A 27 15.89 -9.75 -6.17
C THR A 27 16.67 -11.04 -6.37
N ALA A 28 16.74 -11.88 -5.32
CA ALA A 28 17.28 -13.22 -5.44
C ALA A 28 16.47 -14.12 -6.40
N ARG A 29 15.24 -13.70 -6.75
CA ARG A 29 14.38 -14.41 -7.71
C ARG A 29 14.46 -13.71 -9.08
N PRO A 30 15.02 -14.39 -10.10
CA PRO A 30 15.11 -13.82 -11.43
C PRO A 30 13.74 -13.38 -11.98
N GLY A 31 13.69 -12.19 -12.57
CA GLY A 31 12.47 -11.60 -13.14
C GLY A 31 11.51 -10.99 -12.11
N LEU A 32 11.88 -10.96 -10.83
CA LEU A 32 11.17 -10.21 -9.80
C LEU A 32 12.06 -9.06 -9.32
N ARG A 33 11.55 -7.85 -9.41
CA ARG A 33 12.28 -6.60 -9.14
C ARG A 33 11.51 -5.72 -8.17
N LEU A 34 12.23 -4.88 -7.43
CA LEU A 34 11.65 -3.97 -6.44
C LEU A 34 12.07 -2.52 -6.70
N LYS A 35 11.21 -1.59 -6.30
CA LYS A 35 11.57 -0.20 -5.99
C LYS A 35 11.14 0.04 -4.55
N SER A 36 12.12 0.02 -3.65
CA SER A 36 11.86 0.07 -2.21
C SER A 36 11.74 1.52 -1.75
N ILE A 37 10.56 1.94 -1.32
CA ILE A 37 10.31 3.29 -0.78
C ILE A 37 10.55 3.33 0.72
N ARG A 38 9.90 2.44 1.47
CA ARG A 38 10.09 2.28 2.92
C ARG A 38 10.18 0.82 3.29
N ILE A 39 11.17 0.49 4.10
CA ILE A 39 11.34 -0.84 4.70
C ILE A 39 11.48 -0.67 6.20
N ASP A 40 10.77 -1.47 6.96
CA ASP A 40 10.94 -1.63 8.37
C ASP A 40 11.32 -3.09 8.65
N ASP A 41 12.61 -3.33 8.84
CA ASP A 41 13.14 -4.69 9.03
C ASP A 41 12.68 -5.32 10.35
N GLU A 42 12.40 -4.51 11.38
CA GLU A 42 11.94 -5.01 12.69
C GLU A 42 10.48 -5.48 12.63
N ARG A 43 9.65 -4.72 11.91
CA ARG A 43 8.23 -5.04 11.72
C ARG A 43 7.98 -5.91 10.48
N GLY A 44 8.96 -6.08 9.61
CA GLY A 44 8.84 -6.78 8.34
C GLY A 44 7.94 -6.04 7.34
N GLU A 45 7.87 -4.72 7.42
CA GLU A 45 7.03 -3.90 6.56
C GLU A 45 7.78 -3.45 5.30
N PHE A 46 7.03 -3.36 4.22
CA PHE A 46 7.50 -2.87 2.92
C PHE A 46 6.46 -1.92 2.31
N LEU A 47 6.91 -0.85 1.71
CA LEU A 47 6.16 -0.02 0.78
C LEU A 47 7.00 0.20 -0.47
N GLY A 48 6.42 -0.02 -1.64
CA GLY A 48 7.13 0.23 -2.89
C GLY A 48 6.43 -0.33 -4.12
N GLN A 49 7.19 -0.49 -5.18
CA GLN A 49 6.73 -1.17 -6.39
C GLN A 49 7.39 -2.53 -6.52
N ILE A 50 6.64 -3.49 -7.03
CA ILE A 50 7.11 -4.83 -7.36
C ILE A 50 6.85 -5.05 -8.85
N GLY A 51 7.89 -5.44 -9.59
CA GLY A 51 7.81 -5.79 -11.00
C GLY A 51 7.99 -7.28 -11.22
N PHE A 52 7.16 -7.86 -12.08
CA PHE A 52 7.24 -9.25 -12.50
C PHE A 52 7.43 -9.32 -14.01
N ASP A 53 8.39 -10.11 -14.43
CA ASP A 53 8.46 -10.55 -15.82
C ASP A 53 7.38 -11.61 -16.10
N PRO A 54 7.02 -11.85 -17.39
CA PRO A 54 6.06 -12.89 -17.73
C PRO A 54 6.48 -14.27 -17.20
N TYR A 55 5.52 -15.03 -16.69
CA TYR A 55 5.67 -16.37 -16.12
C TYR A 55 6.51 -16.44 -14.84
N VAL A 56 6.79 -15.30 -14.22
CA VAL A 56 7.43 -15.25 -12.90
C VAL A 56 6.40 -15.42 -11.80
N ARG A 57 6.77 -16.20 -10.77
CA ARG A 57 5.94 -16.46 -9.59
C ARG A 57 6.53 -15.77 -8.37
N SER A 58 5.65 -15.32 -7.47
CA SER A 58 6.07 -14.82 -6.16
C SER A 58 6.71 -15.91 -5.28
N GLY A 59 6.36 -17.17 -5.54
CA GLY A 59 6.66 -18.33 -4.70
C GLY A 59 5.67 -18.48 -3.57
N LEU A 60 5.40 -19.73 -3.19
CA LEU A 60 4.48 -20.03 -2.11
C LEU A 60 4.95 -19.38 -0.82
N HIS A 61 4.13 -18.53 -0.22
CA HIS A 61 4.44 -17.80 1.01
C HIS A 61 3.18 -17.49 1.82
N GLN A 62 3.38 -17.23 3.11
CA GLN A 62 2.31 -16.82 4.02
C GLN A 62 2.57 -15.41 4.54
N HIS A 63 1.52 -14.59 4.55
CA HIS A 63 1.54 -13.25 5.09
C HIS A 63 1.37 -13.26 6.61
N GLN A 64 2.28 -12.61 7.33
CA GLN A 64 2.18 -12.44 8.80
C GLN A 64 1.52 -11.10 9.18
N GLY A 65 1.32 -10.22 8.22
CA GLY A 65 0.52 -9.00 8.28
C GLY A 65 -0.39 -8.94 7.07
N VAL A 66 -1.16 -7.88 6.93
CA VAL A 66 -1.93 -7.65 5.70
C VAL A 66 -0.98 -7.22 4.58
N ALA A 67 -1.22 -7.73 3.39
CA ALA A 67 -0.61 -7.24 2.16
C ALA A 67 -1.68 -6.65 1.26
N THR A 68 -1.40 -5.47 0.72
CA THR A 68 -2.25 -4.82 -0.29
C THR A 68 -1.44 -4.53 -1.53
N SER A 69 -1.94 -4.92 -2.68
CA SER A 69 -1.24 -4.79 -3.96
C SER A 69 -2.15 -4.19 -5.01
N PHE A 70 -1.93 -2.92 -5.35
CA PHE A 70 -2.62 -2.26 -6.46
C PHE A 70 -1.93 -2.60 -7.77
N ILE A 71 -2.63 -3.17 -8.72
CA ILE A 71 -2.08 -3.50 -10.03
C ILE A 71 -2.05 -2.23 -10.91
N LEU A 72 -0.84 -1.76 -11.17
CA LEU A 72 -0.58 -0.60 -12.02
C LEU A 72 -0.55 -0.99 -13.50
N GLU A 73 0.02 -2.15 -13.81
CA GLU A 73 0.15 -2.70 -15.16
C GLU A 73 0.08 -4.23 -15.09
N GLY A 74 -0.55 -4.86 -16.09
CA GLY A 74 -0.66 -6.31 -16.16
C GLY A 74 -1.68 -6.89 -15.21
N GLY A 75 -1.32 -7.94 -14.50
CA GLY A 75 -2.18 -8.64 -13.54
C GLY A 75 -1.49 -9.84 -12.89
N LEU A 76 -2.00 -10.24 -11.74
CA LEU A 76 -1.53 -11.42 -11.00
C LEU A 76 -2.64 -12.46 -10.89
N THR A 77 -2.27 -13.71 -11.01
CA THR A 77 -3.17 -14.87 -10.83
C THR A 77 -2.67 -15.72 -9.68
N ASP A 78 -3.52 -16.05 -8.76
CA ASP A 78 -3.28 -17.01 -7.69
C ASP A 78 -4.42 -18.02 -7.56
N TYR A 79 -4.47 -18.76 -6.45
CA TYR A 79 -5.50 -19.78 -6.20
C TYR A 79 -6.90 -19.19 -5.97
N MET A 80 -7.00 -17.91 -5.61
CA MET A 80 -8.27 -17.23 -5.34
C MET A 80 -8.83 -16.55 -6.57
N GLY A 81 -8.03 -16.40 -7.62
CA GLY A 81 -8.47 -15.80 -8.88
C GLY A 81 -7.41 -14.92 -9.53
N HIS A 82 -7.88 -13.88 -10.19
CA HIS A 82 -7.04 -12.95 -10.92
C HIS A 82 -7.29 -11.51 -10.44
N VAL A 83 -6.22 -10.81 -10.10
CA VAL A 83 -6.26 -9.39 -9.78
C VAL A 83 -5.91 -8.62 -11.04
N ASN A 84 -6.83 -7.79 -11.51
CA ASN A 84 -6.69 -7.03 -12.74
C ASN A 84 -6.05 -5.66 -12.51
N GLN A 85 -5.63 -5.02 -13.58
CA GLN A 85 -5.22 -3.62 -13.55
C GLN A 85 -6.31 -2.72 -12.94
N ASN A 86 -5.90 -1.76 -12.11
CA ASN A 86 -6.76 -0.88 -11.30
C ASN A 86 -7.56 -1.57 -10.19
N GLU A 87 -7.21 -2.79 -9.83
CA GLU A 87 -7.73 -3.47 -8.66
C GLU A 87 -6.67 -3.52 -7.54
N VAL A 88 -7.12 -3.61 -6.31
CA VAL A 88 -6.31 -3.93 -5.14
C VAL A 88 -6.59 -5.37 -4.73
N GLY A 89 -5.57 -6.22 -4.80
CA GLY A 89 -5.58 -7.50 -4.11
C GLY A 89 -5.25 -7.31 -2.63
N ILE A 90 -6.04 -7.91 -1.76
CA ILE A 90 -5.84 -7.86 -0.30
C ILE A 90 -5.60 -9.27 0.20
N ASN A 91 -4.42 -9.51 0.74
CA ASN A 91 -4.05 -10.74 1.40
C ASN A 91 -4.02 -10.53 2.91
N TYR A 92 -4.94 -11.15 3.62
CA TYR A 92 -5.04 -11.01 5.06
C TYR A 92 -3.96 -11.80 5.80
N ARG A 93 -3.71 -11.42 7.05
CA ARG A 93 -2.78 -12.13 7.91
C ARG A 93 -3.15 -13.62 7.98
N GLY A 94 -2.16 -14.49 7.79
CA GLY A 94 -2.33 -15.94 7.75
C GLY A 94 -2.69 -16.49 6.37
N SER A 95 -3.05 -15.64 5.40
CA SER A 95 -3.30 -16.09 4.04
C SER A 95 -2.01 -16.59 3.39
N THR A 96 -2.13 -17.63 2.58
CA THR A 96 -1.02 -18.26 1.87
C THR A 96 -1.33 -18.34 0.40
N HIS A 97 -0.43 -17.83 -0.41
CA HIS A 97 -0.61 -17.88 -1.86
C HIS A 97 0.73 -17.99 -2.62
N ASP A 98 0.61 -18.16 -3.91
CA ASP A 98 1.69 -18.14 -4.88
C ASP A 98 1.15 -17.53 -6.17
N ALA A 99 1.38 -16.26 -6.35
CA ALA A 99 0.88 -15.51 -7.49
C ALA A 99 1.83 -15.63 -8.69
N ILE A 100 1.26 -15.81 -9.87
CA ILE A 100 1.98 -15.81 -11.15
C ILE A 100 1.54 -14.64 -12.02
N SER A 101 2.50 -14.06 -12.74
CA SER A 101 2.25 -13.10 -13.80
C SER A 101 2.35 -13.78 -15.16
N TYR A 102 1.40 -13.52 -16.05
CA TYR A 102 1.43 -14.03 -17.45
C TYR A 102 1.92 -12.97 -18.44
N VAL A 103 1.95 -11.72 -18.02
CA VAL A 103 2.39 -10.56 -18.80
C VAL A 103 3.34 -9.71 -17.94
N PRO A 104 4.11 -8.77 -18.51
CA PRO A 104 4.83 -7.83 -17.66
C PRO A 104 3.87 -7.16 -16.68
N THR A 105 4.17 -7.23 -15.39
CA THR A 105 3.27 -6.75 -14.35
C THR A 105 4.01 -5.84 -13.38
N VAL A 106 3.41 -4.71 -13.07
CA VAL A 106 3.89 -3.77 -12.06
C VAL A 106 2.76 -3.52 -11.05
N LEU A 107 3.10 -3.63 -9.79
CA LEU A 107 2.16 -3.33 -8.70
C LEU A 107 2.77 -2.38 -7.67
N VAL A 108 1.91 -1.61 -7.03
CA VAL A 108 2.23 -0.83 -5.84
C VAL A 108 1.81 -1.66 -4.64
N SER A 109 2.76 -2.02 -3.78
CA SER A 109 2.51 -2.93 -2.67
C SER A 109 2.87 -2.31 -1.33
N LYS A 110 2.00 -2.58 -0.35
CA LYS A 110 2.25 -2.37 1.07
C LYS A 110 2.13 -3.72 1.76
N LEU A 111 3.23 -4.14 2.42
CA LEU A 111 3.24 -5.25 3.36
C LEU A 111 3.24 -4.69 4.78
N GLU A 112 2.31 -5.13 5.60
CA GLU A 112 2.17 -4.69 7.00
C GLU A 112 2.79 -5.69 8.00
N GLY A 113 3.58 -6.60 7.50
CA GLY A 113 4.30 -7.60 8.29
C GLY A 113 5.15 -8.50 7.41
N PRO A 114 5.96 -9.37 8.01
CA PRO A 114 6.87 -10.23 7.26
C PRO A 114 6.13 -11.28 6.44
N VAL A 115 6.81 -11.75 5.43
CA VAL A 115 6.41 -12.91 4.62
C VAL A 115 7.25 -14.10 5.05
N THR A 116 6.61 -15.25 5.28
CA THR A 116 7.26 -16.51 5.61
C THR A 116 7.09 -17.53 4.49
N TYR A 117 8.16 -18.27 4.21
CA TYR A 117 8.14 -19.33 3.22
C TYR A 117 8.04 -20.68 3.91
N PRO A 118 7.27 -21.65 3.35
CA PRO A 118 7.24 -23.00 3.89
C PRO A 118 8.62 -23.63 3.76
N PRO A 119 9.01 -24.54 4.68
CA PRO A 119 10.27 -25.28 4.57
C PRO A 119 10.34 -26.07 3.25
N GLU A 120 11.53 -26.12 2.65
CA GLU A 120 11.75 -26.80 1.35
C GLU A 120 11.37 -28.29 1.38
N ASP A 121 11.57 -28.97 2.52
CA ASP A 121 11.20 -30.39 2.71
C ASP A 121 9.69 -30.61 2.56
N LYS A 122 8.85 -29.64 2.92
CA LYS A 122 7.39 -29.71 2.71
C LYS A 122 7.01 -29.52 1.25
N LEU A 123 7.76 -28.74 0.50
CA LEU A 123 7.55 -28.57 -0.94
C LEU A 123 7.96 -29.81 -1.74
N LEU A 124 9.01 -30.53 -1.29
CA LEU A 124 9.55 -31.72 -1.92
C LEU A 124 8.74 -32.99 -1.61
N SER A 125 7.90 -32.99 -0.59
CA SER A 125 7.12 -34.17 -0.15
C SER A 125 5.90 -34.50 -1.02
N GLY A 126 5.81 -33.95 -2.23
CA GLY A 126 4.69 -34.20 -3.15
C GLY A 126 3.38 -33.54 -2.73
N VAL A 127 3.42 -32.66 -1.76
CA VAL A 127 2.27 -31.85 -1.38
C VAL A 127 1.98 -30.86 -2.51
N HIS A 128 0.82 -31.00 -3.12
CA HIS A 128 0.39 -30.04 -4.14
C HIS A 128 0.31 -28.63 -3.53
N ALA A 129 0.71 -27.63 -4.28
CA ALA A 129 0.63 -26.25 -3.87
C ALA A 129 -0.75 -25.88 -3.29
N GLY A 130 -1.83 -26.40 -3.88
CA GLY A 130 -3.19 -26.20 -3.39
C GLY A 130 -3.46 -26.79 -2.01
N SER A 131 -2.93 -27.95 -1.66
CA SER A 131 -3.10 -28.53 -0.32
C SER A 131 -2.22 -27.80 0.72
N THR A 132 -1.03 -27.39 0.34
CA THR A 132 -0.17 -26.55 1.19
C THR A 132 -0.84 -25.19 1.41
N TYR A 133 -1.41 -24.61 0.38
CA TYR A 133 -2.20 -23.40 0.48
C TYR A 133 -3.33 -23.53 1.49
N GLN A 134 -4.08 -24.63 1.43
CA GLN A 134 -5.20 -24.89 2.35
C GLN A 134 -4.73 -25.03 3.80
N SER A 135 -3.62 -25.70 4.05
CA SER A 135 -3.09 -25.89 5.41
C SER A 135 -2.54 -24.61 6.06
N PHE A 136 -2.15 -23.65 5.24
CA PHE A 136 -1.72 -22.33 5.70
C PHE A 136 -2.81 -21.26 5.60
N ARG A 137 -3.91 -21.63 4.97
CA ARG A 137 -5.00 -20.70 4.72
C ARG A 137 -5.61 -20.27 6.04
N ASN A 138 -5.54 -19.00 6.26
CA ASN A 138 -6.24 -18.24 7.27
C ASN A 138 -6.71 -19.06 8.48
N PRO A 139 -5.83 -19.38 9.45
CA PRO A 139 -6.21 -20.22 10.59
C PRO A 139 -7.19 -19.51 11.55
N ASP A 140 -7.33 -18.20 11.43
CA ASP A 140 -8.22 -17.41 12.24
C ASP A 140 -9.57 -17.27 11.53
N PRO A 141 -10.65 -17.86 12.05
CA PRO A 141 -11.98 -17.80 11.43
C PRO A 141 -12.59 -16.39 11.41
N ASP A 142 -12.08 -15.48 12.24
CA ASP A 142 -12.56 -14.10 12.31
C ASP A 142 -11.88 -13.19 11.27
N ILE A 143 -10.85 -13.68 10.58
CA ILE A 143 -10.20 -12.94 9.50
C ILE A 143 -10.92 -13.22 8.17
N PRO A 144 -11.37 -12.16 7.44
CA PRO A 144 -12.01 -12.31 6.17
C PRO A 144 -11.11 -13.02 5.14
N PRO A 145 -11.68 -13.71 4.15
CA PRO A 145 -10.91 -14.28 3.06
C PRO A 145 -10.26 -13.18 2.21
N GLU A 146 -9.27 -13.56 1.44
CA GLU A 146 -8.66 -12.70 0.42
C GLU A 146 -9.72 -12.13 -0.53
N ILE A 147 -9.57 -10.86 -0.88
CA ILE A 147 -10.50 -10.18 -1.80
C ILE A 147 -9.74 -9.31 -2.81
N ASN A 148 -10.37 -9.15 -3.98
CA ASN A 148 -9.94 -8.23 -5.01
C ASN A 148 -10.93 -7.07 -5.10
N VAL A 149 -10.45 -5.84 -4.95
CA VAL A 149 -11.27 -4.64 -4.89
C VAL A 149 -11.03 -3.77 -6.12
N PRO A 150 -12.03 -3.63 -7.02
CA PRO A 150 -11.96 -2.66 -8.11
C PRO A 150 -12.11 -1.25 -7.54
N VAL A 151 -10.98 -0.55 -7.37
CA VAL A 151 -10.89 0.72 -6.63
C VAL A 151 -11.87 1.77 -7.15
N ASP A 152 -12.04 1.86 -8.46
CA ASP A 152 -12.91 2.87 -9.07
C ASP A 152 -14.41 2.61 -8.82
N ARG A 153 -14.79 1.41 -8.39
CA ARG A 153 -16.16 1.02 -8.03
C ARG A 153 -16.47 1.19 -6.55
N VAL A 154 -15.48 1.46 -5.71
CA VAL A 154 -15.71 1.70 -4.28
C VAL A 154 -16.50 2.98 -4.10
N PRO A 155 -17.63 2.98 -3.36
CA PRO A 155 -18.40 4.18 -3.12
C PRO A 155 -17.60 5.27 -2.41
N GLY A 156 -17.77 6.52 -2.85
CA GLY A 156 -17.14 7.66 -2.20
C GLY A 156 -17.89 8.09 -0.94
N VAL A 157 -17.16 8.46 0.08
CA VAL A 157 -17.66 9.00 1.35
C VAL A 157 -17.11 10.42 1.53
N ALA A 158 -17.95 11.35 1.94
CA ALA A 158 -17.52 12.71 2.26
C ALA A 158 -16.58 12.68 3.47
N SER A 159 -15.49 13.44 3.41
CA SER A 159 -14.56 13.59 4.53
C SER A 159 -14.98 14.66 5.54
N GLY A 160 -15.90 15.55 5.15
CA GLY A 160 -16.17 16.81 5.84
C GLY A 160 -15.17 17.92 5.50
N VAL A 161 -14.01 17.58 4.96
CA VAL A 161 -13.01 18.55 4.49
C VAL A 161 -13.36 18.98 3.06
N PHE A 162 -13.42 20.30 2.83
CA PHE A 162 -13.76 20.82 1.51
C PHE A 162 -12.77 20.32 0.45
N GLY A 163 -13.31 19.88 -0.66
CA GLY A 163 -12.52 19.40 -1.80
C GLY A 163 -12.01 17.95 -1.70
N LEU A 164 -12.14 17.29 -0.55
CA LEU A 164 -11.70 15.92 -0.34
C LEU A 164 -12.87 14.95 -0.19
N SER A 165 -12.86 13.87 -0.95
CA SER A 165 -13.68 12.68 -0.71
C SER A 165 -12.81 11.45 -0.56
N ARG A 166 -13.32 10.43 0.14
CA ARG A 166 -12.63 9.17 0.45
C ARG A 166 -13.36 8.00 -0.17
N GLN A 167 -12.62 6.99 -0.59
CA GLN A 167 -13.14 5.67 -0.93
C GLN A 167 -12.46 4.65 -0.02
N PRO A 168 -13.12 4.16 1.04
CA PRO A 168 -12.55 3.14 1.93
C PRO A 168 -12.38 1.83 1.17
N ILE A 169 -11.17 1.27 1.17
CA ILE A 169 -10.85 0.01 0.49
C ILE A 169 -10.67 -1.10 1.53
N TYR A 170 -9.96 -0.80 2.59
CA TYR A 170 -9.64 -1.74 3.65
C TYR A 170 -9.63 -1.03 5.00
N ASP A 171 -10.22 -1.67 6.00
CA ASP A 171 -10.25 -1.21 7.38
C ASP A 171 -10.02 -2.41 8.31
N TYR A 172 -8.98 -2.35 9.11
CA TYR A 172 -8.65 -3.37 10.10
C TYR A 172 -8.42 -2.71 11.46
N ALA A 173 -9.26 -3.08 12.41
CA ALA A 173 -9.12 -2.69 13.80
C ALA A 173 -8.96 -3.97 14.64
N GLY A 174 -7.74 -4.32 14.98
CA GLY A 174 -7.44 -5.49 15.79
C GLY A 174 -6.15 -5.33 16.58
N SER A 175 -6.09 -5.95 17.77
CA SER A 175 -4.88 -5.97 18.61
C SER A 175 -4.30 -4.59 18.97
N GLY A 176 -5.16 -3.56 19.05
CA GLY A 176 -4.73 -2.18 19.34
C GLY A 176 -4.13 -1.44 18.15
N LEU A 177 -4.03 -2.07 16.99
CA LEU A 177 -3.62 -1.44 15.75
C LEU A 177 -4.84 -1.13 14.90
N VAL A 178 -4.89 0.07 14.35
CA VAL A 178 -5.87 0.45 13.34
C VAL A 178 -5.12 0.74 12.07
N ARG A 179 -5.43 0.00 11.01
CA ARG A 179 -4.79 0.14 9.72
C ARG A 179 -5.84 0.31 8.65
N ARG A 180 -5.63 1.26 7.77
CA ARG A 180 -6.57 1.56 6.69
C ARG A 180 -5.87 1.77 5.37
N LEU A 181 -6.52 1.30 4.33
CA LEU A 181 -6.26 1.69 2.96
C LEU A 181 -7.51 2.36 2.39
N LEU A 182 -7.31 3.54 1.87
CA LEU A 182 -8.37 4.28 1.20
C LEU A 182 -7.82 4.99 -0.03
N GLN A 183 -8.69 5.38 -0.95
CA GLN A 183 -8.35 6.31 -2.01
C GLN A 183 -8.89 7.70 -1.66
N TRP A 184 -8.01 8.70 -1.70
CA TRP A 184 -8.40 10.10 -1.70
C TRP A 184 -8.70 10.56 -3.12
N LYS A 185 -9.77 11.37 -3.23
CA LYS A 185 -10.08 12.15 -4.42
C LYS A 185 -10.09 13.63 -4.03
N LEU A 186 -9.10 14.35 -4.51
CA LEU A 186 -8.95 15.78 -4.31
C LEU A 186 -9.46 16.53 -5.53
N ARG A 187 -10.33 17.51 -5.33
CA ARG A 187 -10.75 18.41 -6.39
C ARG A 187 -9.63 19.39 -6.74
N PRO A 188 -9.67 20.02 -7.93
CA PRO A 188 -8.82 21.17 -8.22
C PRO A 188 -8.97 22.25 -7.15
N GLU A 189 -7.90 22.98 -6.89
CA GLU A 189 -7.83 24.09 -5.93
C GLU A 189 -8.17 23.68 -4.47
N THR A 190 -7.97 22.41 -4.12
CA THR A 190 -8.13 21.93 -2.75
C THR A 190 -6.92 22.31 -1.92
N GLU A 191 -7.17 22.95 -0.78
CA GLU A 191 -6.17 23.18 0.29
C GLU A 191 -6.65 22.50 1.57
N LEU A 192 -5.87 21.58 2.10
CA LEU A 192 -6.17 20.96 3.38
C LEU A 192 -5.65 21.85 4.51
N PRO A 193 -6.45 22.12 5.56
CA PRO A 193 -5.94 22.76 6.75
C PRO A 193 -4.73 22.01 7.32
N ALA A 194 -3.83 22.73 7.99
CA ALA A 194 -2.65 22.08 8.55
C ALA A 194 -3.04 21.04 9.61
N TRP A 195 -2.43 19.89 9.55
CA TRP A 195 -2.67 18.77 10.46
C TRP A 195 -1.36 18.08 10.87
N GLN A 196 -1.41 17.27 11.88
CA GLN A 196 -0.30 16.47 12.36
C GLN A 196 -0.67 14.98 12.29
N ALA A 197 0.22 14.16 11.75
CA ALA A 197 0.05 12.72 11.73
C ALA A 197 0.31 12.13 13.13
N SER A 198 -0.62 11.35 13.67
CA SER A 198 -0.40 10.66 14.96
C SER A 198 0.49 9.43 14.80
N ASP A 199 0.51 8.83 13.63
CA ASP A 199 1.33 7.69 13.25
C ASP A 199 1.69 7.77 11.75
N TRP A 200 2.28 6.72 11.18
CA TRP A 200 2.66 6.66 9.78
C TRP A 200 1.46 6.92 8.84
N VAL A 201 1.68 7.77 7.85
CA VAL A 201 0.77 7.97 6.72
C VAL A 201 1.59 7.90 5.44
N GLU A 202 1.19 7.04 4.54
CA GLU A 202 1.88 6.78 3.30
C GLU A 202 0.91 6.96 2.14
N LEU A 203 1.33 7.71 1.12
CA LEU A 203 0.51 7.93 -0.06
C LEU A 203 1.26 7.46 -1.30
N TRP A 204 0.51 6.95 -2.26
CA TRP A 204 0.97 6.82 -3.63
C TRP A 204 0.02 7.61 -4.54
N ILE A 205 0.60 8.54 -5.31
CA ILE A 205 -0.17 9.41 -6.20
C ILE A 205 -0.48 8.63 -7.47
N ARG A 206 -1.75 8.29 -7.62
CA ARG A 206 -2.28 7.55 -8.76
C ARG A 206 -2.41 8.44 -9.99
N GLY A 207 -2.71 9.72 -9.78
CA GLY A 207 -2.85 10.73 -10.82
C GLY A 207 -3.04 12.14 -10.27
N GLY A 208 -2.78 13.13 -11.08
CA GLY A 208 -2.86 14.53 -10.69
C GLY A 208 -1.60 15.03 -9.98
N GLU A 209 -1.78 16.07 -9.15
CA GLU A 209 -0.68 16.72 -8.43
C GLU A 209 -1.09 17.05 -7.00
N ILE A 210 -0.20 16.74 -6.05
CA ILE A 210 -0.28 17.19 -4.66
C ILE A 210 1.00 17.95 -4.32
N THR A 211 0.87 19.07 -3.65
CA THR A 211 1.98 19.73 -2.96
C THR A 211 1.88 19.42 -1.47
N VAL A 212 2.95 18.87 -0.89
CA VAL A 212 3.04 18.56 0.54
C VAL A 212 4.26 19.25 1.14
N ASN A 213 4.06 20.12 2.12
CA ASN A 213 5.12 20.95 2.74
C ASN A 213 6.03 21.67 1.70
N GLY A 214 5.44 22.12 0.60
CA GLY A 214 6.17 22.79 -0.50
C GLY A 214 6.81 21.83 -1.52
N GLN A 215 6.84 20.54 -1.27
CA GLN A 215 7.34 19.54 -2.21
C GLN A 215 6.20 19.06 -3.13
N LYS A 216 6.46 18.96 -4.43
CA LYS A 216 5.50 18.48 -5.41
C LYS A 216 5.57 16.96 -5.56
N ALA A 217 4.42 16.32 -5.58
CA ALA A 217 4.23 14.90 -5.87
C ALA A 217 3.23 14.74 -7.02
N PHE A 218 3.62 14.02 -8.04
CA PHE A 218 2.83 13.76 -9.25
C PHE A 218 2.43 12.29 -9.32
N ALA A 219 1.75 11.91 -10.39
CA ALA A 219 1.49 10.51 -10.69
C ALA A 219 2.77 9.66 -10.56
N ASN A 220 2.63 8.52 -9.90
CA ASN A 220 3.71 7.59 -9.55
C ASN A 220 4.71 8.07 -8.48
N CYS A 221 4.47 9.22 -7.83
CA CYS A 221 5.21 9.59 -6.62
C CYS A 221 4.61 8.91 -5.38
N PHE A 222 5.50 8.62 -4.42
CA PHE A 222 5.12 8.26 -3.06
C PHE A 222 5.38 9.43 -2.12
N VAL A 223 4.52 9.56 -1.10
CA VAL A 223 4.72 10.49 0.01
C VAL A 223 4.73 9.68 1.29
N VAL A 224 5.78 9.80 2.08
CA VAL A 224 5.92 9.15 3.39
C VAL A 224 5.90 10.23 4.47
N ILE A 225 4.93 10.15 5.36
CA ILE A 225 4.73 11.08 6.47
C ILE A 225 4.99 10.33 7.77
N GLU A 226 5.99 10.78 8.51
CA GLU A 226 6.40 10.18 9.78
C GLU A 226 5.46 10.59 10.93
N PRO A 227 5.33 9.76 11.97
CA PRO A 227 4.60 10.12 13.19
C PRO A 227 5.03 11.48 13.77
N GLY A 228 4.06 12.31 14.12
CA GLY A 228 4.31 13.66 14.65
C GLY A 228 4.68 14.73 13.62
N ALA A 229 4.73 14.37 12.33
CA ALA A 229 4.97 15.34 11.27
C ALA A 229 3.80 16.32 11.14
N THR A 230 4.10 17.60 10.99
CA THR A 230 3.11 18.61 10.60
C THR A 230 3.02 18.67 9.09
N VAL A 231 1.81 18.58 8.58
CA VAL A 231 1.52 18.49 7.14
C VAL A 231 0.68 19.68 6.69
N ARG A 232 1.12 20.30 5.62
CA ARG A 232 0.35 21.24 4.80
C ARG A 232 0.26 20.66 3.41
N MET A 233 -0.94 20.50 2.92
CA MET A 233 -1.16 19.83 1.63
C MET A 233 -2.15 20.62 0.78
N ALA A 234 -1.84 20.73 -0.50
CA ALA A 234 -2.71 21.33 -1.49
C ALA A 234 -2.69 20.51 -2.79
N SER A 235 -3.76 20.61 -3.54
CA SER A 235 -3.86 20.01 -4.87
C SER A 235 -4.40 21.05 -5.86
N PRO A 236 -3.54 21.78 -6.56
CA PRO A 236 -3.97 22.82 -7.51
C PRO A 236 -4.76 22.25 -8.68
N PHE A 237 -4.33 21.11 -9.19
CA PHE A 237 -4.94 20.45 -10.35
C PHE A 237 -6.05 19.46 -9.98
N GLY A 238 -6.04 18.92 -8.77
CA GLY A 238 -6.75 17.73 -8.35
C GLY A 238 -5.86 16.50 -8.34
N ALA A 239 -6.22 15.49 -7.54
CA ALA A 239 -5.44 14.27 -7.44
C ALA A 239 -6.27 13.06 -7.02
N LEU A 240 -5.78 11.88 -7.41
CA LEU A 240 -6.15 10.58 -6.88
C LEU A 240 -4.93 10.01 -6.15
N ALA A 241 -5.09 9.59 -4.90
CA ALA A 241 -4.02 8.96 -4.14
C ALA A 241 -4.53 7.76 -3.37
N LEU A 242 -3.80 6.63 -3.41
CA LEU A 242 -3.95 5.58 -2.42
C LEU A 242 -3.25 6.03 -1.13
N VAL A 243 -3.90 5.78 0.00
CA VAL A 243 -3.44 6.24 1.31
C VAL A 243 -3.49 5.08 2.29
N TRP A 244 -2.35 4.70 2.81
CA TRP A 244 -2.20 3.79 3.93
C TRP A 244 -1.97 4.60 5.20
N THR A 245 -2.67 4.29 6.26
CA THR A 245 -2.51 4.98 7.54
C THR A 245 -2.67 4.03 8.72
N GLU A 246 -1.85 4.26 9.74
CA GLU A 246 -1.94 3.61 11.05
C GLU A 246 -2.46 4.58 12.13
N GLY A 247 -2.59 5.85 11.81
CA GLY A 247 -2.94 6.89 12.76
C GLY A 247 -4.02 7.84 12.28
N ARG A 248 -4.35 8.76 13.17
CA ARG A 248 -5.34 9.83 12.93
C ARG A 248 -4.64 11.15 12.67
N GLU A 249 -5.37 12.04 12.02
CA GLU A 249 -4.97 13.44 11.99
C GLU A 249 -5.27 14.16 13.31
N ARG A 250 -4.42 15.11 13.64
CA ARG A 250 -4.67 16.12 14.67
C ARG A 250 -4.60 17.49 13.99
N TRP A 251 -5.73 18.14 13.91
CA TRP A 251 -5.84 19.43 13.25
C TRP A 251 -5.09 20.52 14.02
N ALA A 252 -4.33 21.35 13.32
CA ALA A 252 -3.76 22.56 13.90
C ALA A 252 -4.86 23.62 14.07
N GLY A 253 -4.83 24.37 15.19
CA GLY A 253 -5.76 25.46 15.41
C GLY A 253 -7.08 25.12 16.12
N GLY A 254 -7.25 23.90 16.61
CA GLY A 254 -8.36 23.52 17.50
C GLY A 254 -9.73 23.35 16.84
N SER A 255 -9.89 23.61 15.55
CA SER A 255 -11.07 23.26 14.78
C SER A 255 -10.93 21.87 14.13
N THR A 256 -12.02 21.14 14.02
CA THR A 256 -12.07 19.86 13.32
C THR A 256 -12.86 20.04 12.03
N PRO A 257 -12.21 20.36 10.90
CA PRO A 257 -12.92 20.60 9.64
C PRO A 257 -13.51 19.34 9.03
N GLY A 258 -13.07 18.18 9.48
CA GLY A 258 -13.52 16.88 9.01
C GLY A 258 -12.57 15.76 9.43
N ASP A 259 -12.64 14.64 8.75
CA ASP A 259 -11.89 13.43 9.01
C ASP A 259 -11.19 13.00 7.72
N LEU A 260 -9.85 12.97 7.73
CA LEU A 260 -9.06 12.59 6.56
C LEU A 260 -9.11 11.08 6.28
N PHE A 261 -9.19 10.27 7.32
CA PHE A 261 -8.94 8.83 7.23
C PHE A 261 -10.17 7.96 7.55
N GLY A 262 -11.24 8.54 8.09
CA GLY A 262 -12.47 7.81 8.37
C GLY A 262 -12.47 7.04 9.69
N PHE A 263 -11.77 7.55 10.71
CA PHE A 263 -11.74 6.94 12.05
C PHE A 263 -12.94 7.31 12.90
#